data_73dd7b23ca4f6bc41feb51c7ca640740
#
_entry.id   73dd7b23ca4f6bc41feb51c7ca640740
#
_cell.length_a   1.000
_cell.length_b   1.000
_cell.length_c   1.000
_cell.angle_alpha   90.00
_cell.angle_beta   90.00
_cell.angle_gamma   90.00
#
_symmetry.space_group_name_H-M   'P 1'
#
loop_
_entity.id
_entity.type
_entity.pdbx_description
1 polymer ?
#
loop_
_entity_poly.entity_id
_entity_poly.type
_entity_poly.pdbx_seq_one_letter_code
_entity_poly.pdbx_strand_id
1 'polypeptide(L)'
;MKKLFISLPMKGLSDEDVNDLRRSMLAMAKVVFEQEDFEVIDSYIKENAPEGQNEGLYYVGESIKRMADADFFIGIDMGYDTDYNGCWLENQAAERYNLNRYLFNIDKVHFSKEEN
;
A
#
# COMPACT_ATOMS: atom_id res chain seq x y z
N MET A 1 -18.06 6.61 -7.05
CA MET A 1 -17.24 6.11 -5.91
C MET A 1 -15.83 6.64 -6.01
N LYS A 2 -15.30 7.13 -4.92
CA LYS A 2 -13.91 7.59 -4.89
C LYS A 2 -12.95 6.39 -4.98
N LYS A 3 -11.75 6.65 -5.48
CA LYS A 3 -10.73 5.61 -5.67
C LYS A 3 -9.69 5.71 -4.56
N LEU A 4 -9.40 4.57 -3.93
CA LEU A 4 -8.45 4.47 -2.84
C LEU A 4 -7.27 3.59 -3.28
N PHE A 5 -6.06 4.14 -3.19
CA PHE A 5 -4.85 3.35 -3.37
C PHE A 5 -4.42 2.81 -2.01
N ILE A 6 -4.25 1.49 -1.92
CA ILE A 6 -3.79 0.82 -0.70
C ILE A 6 -2.35 0.35 -0.94
N SER A 7 -1.41 0.93 -0.19
CA SER A 7 -0.01 0.56 -0.24
C SER A 7 0.22 -0.57 0.76
N LEU A 8 0.32 -1.81 0.25
CA LEU A 8 0.40 -3.02 1.07
C LEU A 8 1.83 -3.54 1.16
N PRO A 9 2.38 -3.71 2.38
CA PRO A 9 3.61 -4.48 2.54
C PRO A 9 3.30 -5.96 2.33
N MET A 10 4.04 -6.61 1.45
CA MET A 10 3.79 -8.02 1.12
C MET A 10 4.97 -8.93 1.44
N LYS A 11 6.18 -8.38 1.43
CA LYS A 11 7.39 -9.17 1.64
C LYS A 11 7.37 -9.85 3.00
N GLY A 12 7.49 -11.16 2.99
CA GLY A 12 7.54 -11.94 4.21
C GLY A 12 6.18 -12.20 4.87
N LEU A 13 5.09 -11.74 4.28
CA LEU A 13 3.75 -11.96 4.81
C LEU A 13 3.03 -13.06 4.03
N SER A 14 2.17 -13.82 4.72
CA SER A 14 1.31 -14.79 4.06
C SER A 14 0.19 -14.08 3.30
N ASP A 15 -0.43 -14.80 2.37
CA ASP A 15 -1.58 -14.26 1.65
C ASP A 15 -2.72 -13.90 2.60
N GLU A 16 -2.90 -14.70 3.65
CA GLU A 16 -3.91 -14.43 4.67
C GLU A 16 -3.62 -13.11 5.39
N ASP A 17 -2.36 -12.90 5.81
CA ASP A 17 -1.96 -11.67 6.50
C ASP A 17 -2.15 -10.45 5.58
N VAL A 18 -1.79 -10.58 4.31
CA VAL A 18 -1.96 -9.49 3.34
C VAL A 18 -3.44 -9.16 3.17
N ASN A 19 -4.29 -10.16 3.06
CA ASN A 19 -5.73 -9.95 2.92
C ASN A 19 -6.35 -9.32 4.16
N ASP A 20 -5.92 -9.77 5.35
CA ASP A 20 -6.40 -9.22 6.61
C ASP A 20 -6.00 -7.75 6.73
N LEU A 21 -4.76 -7.44 6.37
CA LEU A 21 -4.25 -6.08 6.41
C LEU A 21 -5.02 -5.19 5.42
N ARG A 22 -5.26 -5.69 4.22
CA ARG A 22 -6.05 -4.95 3.22
C ARG A 22 -7.43 -4.59 3.75
N ARG A 23 -8.10 -5.55 4.38
CA ARG A 23 -9.43 -5.31 4.97
C ARG A 23 -9.37 -4.26 6.07
N SER A 24 -8.36 -4.34 6.93
CA SER A 24 -8.18 -3.38 8.01
C SER A 24 -7.91 -1.98 7.47
N MET A 25 -7.05 -1.87 6.47
CA MET A 25 -6.73 -0.58 5.86
C MET A 25 -7.93 0.02 5.15
N LEU A 26 -8.71 -0.79 4.46
CA LEU A 26 -9.94 -0.32 3.81
C LEU A 26 -10.93 0.20 4.84
N ALA A 27 -11.14 -0.53 5.93
CA ALA A 27 -12.05 -0.12 6.99
C ALA A 27 -11.60 1.20 7.63
N MET A 28 -10.30 1.33 7.88
CA MET A 28 -9.76 2.57 8.45
C MET A 28 -9.91 3.75 7.48
N ALA A 29 -9.67 3.52 6.20
CA ALA A 29 -9.79 4.57 5.19
C ALA A 29 -11.22 5.10 5.12
N LYS A 30 -12.20 4.22 5.22
CA LYS A 30 -13.62 4.63 5.24
C LYS A 30 -13.90 5.58 6.38
N VAL A 31 -13.34 5.31 7.55
CA VAL A 31 -13.52 6.16 8.73
C VAL A 31 -12.75 7.47 8.57
N VAL A 32 -11.46 7.39 8.24
CA VAL A 32 -10.58 8.56 8.18
C VAL A 32 -11.02 9.55 7.10
N PHE A 33 -11.39 9.04 5.93
CA PHE A 33 -11.76 9.87 4.79
C PHE A 33 -13.27 10.10 4.68
N GLU A 34 -14.04 9.60 5.65
CA GLU A 34 -15.49 9.80 5.73
C GLU A 34 -16.22 9.37 4.45
N GLN A 35 -15.87 8.18 3.95
CA GLN A 35 -16.48 7.60 2.75
C GLN A 35 -17.19 6.30 3.13
N GLU A 36 -18.34 6.06 2.52
CA GLU A 36 -19.09 4.81 2.76
C GLU A 36 -18.41 3.62 2.08
N ASP A 37 -17.81 3.85 0.93
CA ASP A 37 -17.13 2.79 0.18
C ASP A 37 -16.11 3.40 -0.77
N PHE A 38 -15.25 2.54 -1.32
CA PHE A 38 -14.21 2.93 -2.26
C PHE A 38 -14.11 1.93 -3.41
N GLU A 39 -13.71 2.43 -4.57
CA GLU A 39 -13.13 1.57 -5.59
C GLU A 39 -11.65 1.43 -5.24
N VAL A 40 -11.21 0.20 -4.95
CA VAL A 40 -9.85 -0.05 -4.45
C VAL A 40 -8.87 -0.23 -5.61
N ILE A 41 -7.74 0.46 -5.51
CA ILE A 41 -6.59 0.28 -6.40
C ILE A 41 -5.49 -0.38 -5.58
N ASP A 42 -5.19 -1.64 -5.87
CA ASP A 42 -4.15 -2.38 -5.17
C ASP A 42 -2.77 -2.05 -5.72
N SER A 43 -1.79 -2.06 -4.82
CA SER A 43 -0.39 -1.95 -5.22
C SER A 43 0.17 -3.27 -5.76
N TYR A 44 -0.58 -4.36 -5.66
CA TYR A 44 -0.14 -5.67 -6.13
C TYR A 44 -0.17 -5.75 -7.65
N ILE A 45 0.98 -6.12 -8.24
CA ILE A 45 1.13 -6.26 -9.69
C ILE A 45 1.24 -7.74 -10.01
N LYS A 46 0.31 -8.26 -10.80
CA LYS A 46 0.25 -9.68 -11.15
C LYS A 46 1.19 -10.07 -12.28
N GLU A 47 1.50 -9.13 -13.15
CA GLU A 47 2.35 -9.37 -14.30
C GLU A 47 3.80 -9.50 -13.86
N ASN A 48 4.54 -10.39 -14.51
CA ASN A 48 5.98 -10.51 -14.27
C ASN A 48 6.73 -9.37 -14.93
N ALA A 49 7.81 -8.93 -14.29
CA ALA A 49 8.70 -7.93 -14.89
C ALA A 49 9.30 -8.51 -16.18
N PRO A 50 9.43 -7.68 -17.23
CA PRO A 50 10.11 -8.12 -18.45
C PRO A 50 11.54 -8.57 -18.17
N GLU A 51 11.99 -9.55 -18.96
CA GLU A 51 13.36 -10.05 -18.82
C GLU A 51 14.37 -8.92 -18.99
N GLY A 52 15.38 -8.92 -18.13
CA GLY A 52 16.45 -7.94 -18.17
C GLY A 52 16.16 -6.66 -17.41
N GLN A 53 14.94 -6.49 -16.88
CA GLN A 53 14.62 -5.32 -16.07
C GLN A 53 14.77 -5.61 -14.58
N ASN A 54 15.02 -4.56 -13.81
CA ASN A 54 15.05 -4.66 -12.36
C ASN A 54 13.62 -4.87 -11.85
N GLU A 55 13.36 -6.03 -11.25
CA GLU A 55 12.01 -6.40 -10.82
C GLU A 55 11.43 -5.40 -9.84
N GLY A 56 12.19 -5.02 -8.83
CA GLY A 56 11.70 -4.09 -7.80
C GLY A 56 11.30 -2.76 -8.38
N LEU A 57 12.13 -2.22 -9.27
CA LEU A 57 11.80 -0.96 -9.94
C LEU A 57 10.60 -1.10 -10.86
N TYR A 58 10.50 -2.22 -11.56
CA TYR A 58 9.36 -2.46 -12.43
C TYR A 58 8.05 -2.43 -11.64
N TYR A 59 8.00 -3.20 -10.53
CA TYR A 59 6.78 -3.31 -9.74
C TYR A 59 6.40 -1.99 -9.07
N VAL A 60 7.36 -1.27 -8.51
CA VAL A 60 7.05 0.02 -7.91
C VAL A 60 6.63 1.05 -8.95
N GLY A 61 7.24 1.01 -10.13
CA GLY A 61 6.86 1.88 -11.22
C GLY A 61 5.43 1.66 -11.67
N GLU A 62 5.02 0.39 -11.82
CA GLU A 62 3.66 0.05 -12.20
C GLU A 62 2.64 0.45 -11.13
N SER A 63 2.98 0.28 -9.86
CA SER A 63 2.06 0.67 -8.79
C SER A 63 1.91 2.19 -8.71
N ILE A 64 2.99 2.95 -8.89
CA ILE A 64 2.93 4.40 -8.91
C ILE A 64 2.09 4.90 -10.10
N LYS A 65 2.19 4.24 -11.25
CA LYS A 65 1.33 4.53 -12.38
C LYS A 65 -0.15 4.39 -12.02
N ARG A 66 -0.50 3.33 -11.32
CA ARG A 66 -1.89 3.10 -10.89
C ARG A 66 -2.34 4.16 -9.90
N MET A 67 -1.43 4.65 -9.07
CA MET A 67 -1.71 5.69 -8.08
C MET A 67 -2.21 6.99 -8.72
N ALA A 68 -1.87 7.23 -9.99
CA ALA A 68 -2.31 8.42 -10.70
C ALA A 68 -3.83 8.54 -10.80
N ASP A 69 -4.54 7.43 -10.70
CA ASP A 69 -6.01 7.42 -10.74
C ASP A 69 -6.65 7.57 -9.36
N ALA A 70 -5.87 7.58 -8.29
CA ALA A 70 -6.41 7.57 -6.94
C ALA A 70 -6.85 8.95 -6.46
N ASP A 71 -7.92 8.94 -5.68
CA ASP A 71 -8.37 10.14 -4.94
C ASP A 71 -7.77 10.17 -3.54
N PHE A 72 -7.52 9.01 -2.97
CA PHE A 72 -7.01 8.86 -1.60
C PHE A 72 -5.94 7.78 -1.55
N PHE A 73 -5.05 7.89 -0.57
CA PHE A 73 -3.96 6.95 -0.34
C PHE A 73 -3.98 6.51 1.12
N ILE A 74 -3.87 5.21 1.35
CA ILE A 74 -3.61 4.69 2.69
C ILE A 74 -2.40 3.77 2.65
N GLY A 75 -1.49 3.96 3.60
CA GLY A 75 -0.27 3.17 3.70
C GLY A 75 0.10 2.93 5.15
N ILE A 76 1.28 2.37 5.36
CA ILE A 76 1.80 2.07 6.69
C ILE A 76 3.03 2.91 6.95
N ASP A 77 3.08 3.53 8.13
CA ASP A 77 4.26 4.28 8.57
C ASP A 77 5.29 3.28 9.08
N MET A 78 6.30 3.03 8.27
CA MET A 78 7.36 2.07 8.58
C MET A 78 8.67 2.74 8.99
N GLY A 79 8.70 4.08 9.00
CA GLY A 79 9.93 4.80 9.24
C GLY A 79 10.92 4.65 8.08
N TYR A 80 12.18 4.81 8.38
CA TYR A 80 13.25 4.75 7.37
C TYR A 80 13.90 3.39 7.27
N ASP A 81 13.86 2.60 8.34
CA ASP A 81 14.49 1.29 8.39
C ASP A 81 13.47 0.24 8.01
N THR A 82 13.44 -0.10 6.73
CA THR A 82 12.44 -1.01 6.24
C THR A 82 12.93 -1.81 5.05
N ASP A 83 12.47 -3.05 4.99
CA ASP A 83 12.59 -3.89 3.80
C ASP A 83 11.50 -3.60 2.77
N TYR A 84 10.59 -2.70 3.08
CA TYR A 84 9.44 -2.40 2.22
C TYR A 84 9.66 -1.13 1.40
N ASN A 85 10.71 -1.17 0.58
CA ASN A 85 11.10 -0.02 -0.24
C ASN A 85 9.97 0.48 -1.14
N GLY A 86 9.18 -0.44 -1.69
CA GLY A 86 8.05 -0.07 -2.53
C GLY A 86 7.02 0.77 -1.80
N CYS A 87 6.67 0.36 -0.57
CA CYS A 87 5.72 1.11 0.24
C CYS A 87 6.26 2.48 0.60
N TRP A 88 7.55 2.57 0.92
CA TRP A 88 8.19 3.85 1.22
C TRP A 88 8.12 4.78 0.01
N LEU A 89 8.47 4.28 -1.18
CA LEU A 89 8.46 5.08 -2.39
C LEU A 89 7.04 5.51 -2.77
N GLU A 90 6.06 4.62 -2.63
CA GLU A 90 4.66 4.95 -2.88
C GLU A 90 4.18 6.07 -1.96
N ASN A 91 4.52 5.98 -0.68
CA ASN A 91 4.17 7.03 0.27
C ASN A 91 4.83 8.36 -0.07
N GLN A 92 6.10 8.35 -0.46
CA GLN A 92 6.80 9.56 -0.88
C GLN A 92 6.13 10.18 -2.11
N ALA A 93 5.74 9.36 -3.07
CA ALA A 93 5.06 9.86 -4.26
C ALA A 93 3.71 10.49 -3.89
N ALA A 94 2.93 9.83 -3.04
CA ALA A 94 1.64 10.36 -2.61
C ALA A 94 1.79 11.69 -1.89
N GLU A 95 2.80 11.81 -1.01
CA GLU A 95 3.06 13.06 -0.29
C GLU A 95 3.45 14.19 -1.23
N ARG A 96 4.39 13.92 -2.14
CA ARG A 96 4.92 14.95 -3.03
C ARG A 96 3.91 15.44 -4.05
N TYR A 97 2.96 14.61 -4.40
CA TYR A 97 1.92 14.96 -5.37
C TYR A 97 0.57 15.26 -4.71
N ASN A 98 0.58 15.46 -3.39
CA ASN A 98 -0.55 16.00 -2.64
C ASN A 98 -1.81 15.14 -2.66
N LEU A 99 -1.67 13.82 -2.69
CA LEU A 99 -2.81 12.94 -2.48
C LEU A 99 -3.28 13.05 -1.04
N ASN A 100 -4.58 12.99 -0.82
CA ASN A 100 -5.12 12.85 0.53
C ASN A 100 -4.65 11.53 1.09
N ARG A 101 -3.90 11.58 2.17
CA ARG A 101 -3.08 10.46 2.62
C ARG A 101 -3.26 10.20 4.11
N TYR A 102 -3.33 8.92 4.46
CA TYR A 102 -3.31 8.48 5.85
C TYR A 102 -2.33 7.33 6.00
N LEU A 103 -1.56 7.32 7.08
CA LEU A 103 -0.63 6.27 7.39
C LEU A 103 -0.99 5.60 8.71
N PHE A 104 -1.09 4.27 8.68
CA PHE A 104 -1.16 3.47 9.90
C PHE A 104 0.20 3.47 10.58
N ASN A 105 0.18 3.46 11.91
CA ASN A 105 1.38 3.14 12.66
C ASN A 105 1.56 1.62 12.65
N ILE A 106 2.71 1.15 12.18
CA ILE A 106 2.97 -0.28 12.05
C ILE A 106 2.96 -1.02 13.39
N ASP A 107 3.27 -0.32 14.47
CA ASP A 107 3.27 -0.92 15.82
C ASP A 107 1.86 -1.35 16.27
N LYS A 108 0.84 -0.85 15.61
CA LYS A 108 -0.55 -1.20 15.89
C LYS A 108 -1.08 -2.32 15.00
N VAL A 109 -0.25 -2.81 14.09
CA VAL A 109 -0.63 -3.87 13.17
C VAL A 109 -0.03 -5.18 13.65
N HIS A 110 -0.87 -6.19 13.82
CA HIS A 110 -0.43 -7.52 14.24
C HIS A 110 -0.38 -8.47 13.05
N PHE A 111 0.77 -9.09 12.86
CA PHE A 111 0.94 -10.13 11.86
C PHE A 111 1.19 -11.46 12.56
N SER A 112 0.70 -12.55 11.99
CA SER A 112 0.87 -13.87 12.57
C SER A 112 2.34 -14.26 12.75
N LYS A 113 3.24 -13.64 12.01
CA LYS A 113 4.67 -13.92 12.09
C LYS A 113 5.39 -13.21 13.24
N GLU A 114 4.77 -12.27 13.89
CA GLU A 114 5.41 -11.45 14.91
C GLU A 114 5.33 -12.04 16.30
N GLU A 115 4.73 -13.18 16.45
CA GLU A 115 4.50 -13.80 17.74
C GLU A 115 5.68 -14.63 18.25
N ASN A 116 6.82 -14.48 17.68
CA ASN A 116 8.01 -15.26 18.08
C ASN A 116 8.82 -14.56 19.13
#